data_29d31eb35c67575b91e5241c8e0eda9f
#
_entry.id   29d31eb35c67575b91e5241c8e0eda9f
#
_cell.length_a   1.000
_cell.length_b   1.000
_cell.length_c   1.000
_cell.angle_alpha   90.00
_cell.angle_beta   90.00
_cell.angle_gamma   90.00
#
_symmetry.space_group_name_H-M   'P 1'
#
loop_
_entity.id
_entity.type
_entity.pdbx_description
1 polymer ?
#
loop_
_entity_poly.entity_id
_entity_poly.type
_entity_poly.pdbx_seq_one_letter_code
_entity_poly.pdbx_strand_id
1 'polypeptide(L)'
;MYRVVIVDDEPIIVEGISRLVPWKKYECSVCACAYSGKEGLEVVRREKPDMIFSDISMPGLDGLKMIAGLKSDFPDMQISILTGFRDFDYCQEAIRLGVTRFLLKPSKLEELEEALSVMTSNLKERNILPEDSEHEENAAGSFIVRNALKYME
;
A
#
# COMPACT_ATOMS: atom_id res chain seq x y z
N MET A 1 -3.56 12.93 -1.95
CA MET A 1 -2.60 11.86 -2.30
C MET A 1 -3.01 10.54 -1.68
N TYR A 2 -2.79 9.47 -2.37
CA TYR A 2 -2.99 8.14 -1.79
C TYR A 2 -2.01 7.96 -0.64
N ARG A 3 -2.49 7.37 0.43
CA ARG A 3 -1.70 7.22 1.66
C ARG A 3 -1.14 5.82 1.74
N VAL A 4 0.15 5.71 2.04
CA VAL A 4 0.88 4.46 2.01
C VAL A 4 1.48 4.18 3.37
N VAL A 5 1.40 2.92 3.80
CA VAL A 5 2.09 2.45 5.01
C VAL A 5 3.09 1.38 4.59
N ILE A 6 4.27 1.40 5.19
CA ILE A 6 5.31 0.41 4.94
C ILE A 6 5.58 -0.33 6.23
N VAL A 7 5.56 -1.66 6.19
CA VAL A 7 5.77 -2.50 7.36
C VAL A 7 6.86 -3.52 7.09
N ASP A 8 7.92 -3.49 7.86
CA ASP A 8 8.99 -4.49 7.76
C ASP A 8 9.79 -4.40 9.06
N ASP A 9 10.21 -5.54 9.60
CA ASP A 9 10.96 -5.54 10.84
C ASP A 9 12.44 -5.15 10.64
N GLU A 10 12.86 -4.91 9.41
CA GLU A 10 14.20 -4.42 9.11
C GLU A 10 14.12 -2.94 8.78
N PRO A 11 14.57 -2.07 9.68
CA PRO A 11 14.44 -0.63 9.45
C PRO A 11 15.10 -0.14 8.18
N ILE A 12 16.20 -0.79 7.77
CA ILE A 12 16.90 -0.35 6.56
C ILE A 12 16.05 -0.57 5.30
N ILE A 13 15.21 -1.61 5.30
CA ILE A 13 14.28 -1.85 4.21
C ILE A 13 13.22 -0.75 4.16
N VAL A 14 12.65 -0.44 5.32
CA VAL A 14 11.62 0.59 5.41
C VAL A 14 12.17 1.93 4.95
N GLU A 15 13.35 2.29 5.44
CA GLU A 15 13.95 3.56 5.07
C GLU A 15 14.31 3.61 3.60
N GLY A 16 14.83 2.49 3.08
CA GLY A 16 15.19 2.44 1.68
C GLY A 16 14.00 2.63 0.77
N ILE A 17 12.90 1.93 1.05
CA ILE A 17 11.70 2.05 0.23
C ILE A 17 11.12 3.46 0.36
N SER A 18 11.08 4.00 1.58
CA SER A 18 10.54 5.34 1.79
C SER A 18 11.28 6.40 1.00
N ARG A 19 12.60 6.27 0.90
CA ARG A 19 13.41 7.29 0.26
C ARG A 19 13.54 7.13 -1.23
N LEU A 20 13.62 5.88 -1.70
CA LEU A 20 13.97 5.63 -3.09
C LEU A 20 12.80 5.70 -4.05
N VAL A 21 11.63 5.36 -3.59
CA VAL A 21 10.46 5.35 -4.47
C VAL A 21 9.96 6.78 -4.70
N PRO A 22 9.74 7.18 -5.96
CA PRO A 22 9.24 8.53 -6.23
C PRO A 22 7.73 8.58 -6.03
N TRP A 23 7.31 8.62 -4.77
CA TRP A 23 5.90 8.52 -4.40
C TRP A 23 5.02 9.55 -5.08
N LYS A 24 5.49 10.79 -5.15
CA LYS A 24 4.68 11.86 -5.73
C LYS A 24 4.36 11.64 -7.20
N LYS A 25 5.24 10.96 -7.92
CA LYS A 25 4.99 10.63 -9.32
C LYS A 25 3.72 9.80 -9.48
N TYR A 26 3.35 9.06 -8.44
CA TYR A 26 2.17 8.19 -8.47
C TYR A 26 1.05 8.74 -7.60
N GLU A 27 1.12 10.00 -7.24
CA GLU A 27 0.10 10.65 -6.40
C GLU A 27 0.01 10.01 -5.03
N CYS A 28 1.14 9.60 -4.48
CA CYS A 28 1.20 8.89 -3.20
C CYS A 28 2.09 9.59 -2.21
N SER A 29 1.86 9.31 -0.93
CA SER A 29 2.77 9.74 0.13
C SER A 29 2.80 8.68 1.23
N VAL A 30 3.96 8.47 1.83
CA VAL A 30 4.09 7.55 2.94
C VAL A 30 3.59 8.26 4.19
N CYS A 31 2.51 7.77 4.77
CA CYS A 31 1.92 8.42 5.94
C CYS A 31 2.44 7.84 7.24
N ALA A 32 2.95 6.61 7.23
CA ALA A 32 3.49 6.01 8.43
C ALA A 32 4.28 4.76 8.07
N CYS A 33 5.16 4.37 8.99
CA CYS A 33 5.95 3.15 8.87
C CYS A 33 5.81 2.36 10.15
N ALA A 34 5.97 1.05 10.06
CA ALA A 34 5.91 0.18 11.22
C ALA A 34 7.00 -0.88 11.10
N TYR A 35 7.47 -1.34 12.25
CA TYR A 35 8.63 -2.24 12.29
C TYR A 35 8.31 -3.58 12.92
N SER A 36 7.04 -3.88 13.07
CA SER A 36 6.59 -5.21 13.51
C SER A 36 5.17 -5.40 13.02
N GLY A 37 4.71 -6.65 13.03
CA GLY A 37 3.35 -6.93 12.61
C GLY A 37 2.33 -6.30 13.52
N LYS A 38 2.58 -6.33 14.84
CA LYS A 38 1.67 -5.72 15.79
C LYS A 38 1.57 -4.22 15.57
N GLU A 39 2.71 -3.57 15.43
CA GLU A 39 2.74 -2.14 15.16
C GLU A 39 2.07 -1.83 13.83
N GLY A 40 2.30 -2.68 12.82
CA GLY A 40 1.69 -2.52 11.52
C GLY A 40 0.17 -2.51 11.59
N LEU A 41 -0.40 -3.46 12.35
CA LEU A 41 -1.85 -3.49 12.51
C LEU A 41 -2.37 -2.24 13.20
N GLU A 42 -1.68 -1.78 14.22
CA GLU A 42 -2.08 -0.57 14.93
C GLU A 42 -2.03 0.64 14.03
N VAL A 43 -0.96 0.75 13.25
CA VAL A 43 -0.78 1.87 12.34
C VAL A 43 -1.85 1.86 11.25
N VAL A 44 -2.13 0.71 10.67
CA VAL A 44 -3.13 0.62 9.60
C VAL A 44 -4.51 0.99 10.12
N ARG A 45 -4.86 0.52 11.33
CA ARG A 45 -6.17 0.85 11.88
C ARG A 45 -6.31 2.32 12.21
N ARG A 46 -5.22 2.95 12.62
CA ARG A 46 -5.23 4.37 12.94
C ARG A 46 -5.21 5.24 11.69
N GLU A 47 -4.34 4.90 10.73
CA GLU A 47 -4.13 5.73 9.56
C GLU A 47 -5.09 5.43 8.41
N LYS A 48 -5.62 4.23 8.36
CA LYS A 48 -6.52 3.78 7.29
C LYS A 48 -5.97 4.13 5.92
N PRO A 49 -4.79 3.59 5.57
CA PRO A 49 -4.13 3.94 4.32
C PRO A 49 -4.86 3.35 3.12
N ASP A 50 -4.54 3.87 1.95
CA ASP A 50 -5.07 3.31 0.71
C ASP A 50 -4.28 2.09 0.27
N MET A 51 -3.02 2.00 0.66
CA MET A 51 -2.19 0.87 0.29
C MET A 51 -1.10 0.61 1.32
N ILE A 52 -0.61 -0.63 1.32
CA ILE A 52 0.42 -1.05 2.26
C ILE A 52 1.44 -1.91 1.52
N PHE A 53 2.72 -1.69 1.84
CA PHE A 53 3.80 -2.60 1.46
C PHE A 53 4.25 -3.27 2.74
N SER A 54 4.09 -4.58 2.84
CA SER A 54 4.34 -5.28 4.10
C SER A 54 5.16 -6.54 3.90
N ASP A 55 6.17 -6.70 4.76
CA ASP A 55 6.83 -7.98 4.92
C ASP A 55 5.79 -8.98 5.44
N ILE A 56 5.88 -10.21 4.99
CA ILE A 56 4.95 -11.25 5.40
C ILE A 56 5.55 -12.13 6.48
N SER A 57 6.87 -12.13 6.61
CA SER A 57 7.56 -13.04 7.50
C SER A 57 8.22 -12.27 8.64
N MET A 58 7.46 -11.95 9.66
CA MET A 58 7.96 -11.19 10.79
C MET A 58 7.79 -11.99 12.07
N PRO A 59 8.72 -11.87 13.02
CA PRO A 59 8.63 -12.62 14.27
C PRO A 59 7.32 -12.33 15.02
N GLY A 60 6.74 -13.37 15.55
CA GLY A 60 5.57 -13.23 16.42
C GLY A 60 4.27 -12.94 15.72
N LEU A 61 4.26 -12.98 14.40
CA LEU A 61 3.04 -12.69 13.67
C LEU A 61 2.91 -13.62 12.48
N ASP A 62 1.70 -14.11 12.26
CA ASP A 62 1.37 -14.82 11.04
C ASP A 62 0.96 -13.79 10.00
N GLY A 63 1.83 -13.56 9.01
CA GLY A 63 1.58 -12.56 7.99
C GLY A 63 0.33 -12.82 7.17
N LEU A 64 -0.01 -14.09 6.94
CA LEU A 64 -1.22 -14.41 6.20
C LEU A 64 -2.47 -14.06 6.98
N LYS A 65 -2.47 -14.32 8.28
CA LYS A 65 -3.61 -13.92 9.11
C LYS A 65 -3.75 -12.41 9.18
N MET A 66 -2.63 -11.70 9.21
CA MET A 66 -2.66 -10.25 9.18
C MET A 66 -3.32 -9.76 7.90
N ILE A 67 -2.92 -10.30 6.76
CA ILE A 67 -3.48 -9.91 5.48
C ILE A 67 -4.96 -10.21 5.41
N ALA A 68 -5.36 -11.40 5.87
CA ALA A 68 -6.77 -11.77 5.85
C ALA A 68 -7.61 -10.79 6.67
N GLY A 69 -7.12 -10.41 7.84
CA GLY A 69 -7.82 -9.45 8.68
C GLY A 69 -7.90 -8.08 8.05
N LEU A 70 -6.80 -7.63 7.45
CA LEU A 70 -6.78 -6.33 6.82
C LEU A 70 -7.71 -6.28 5.60
N LYS A 71 -7.75 -7.35 4.79
CA LYS A 71 -8.65 -7.37 3.64
C LYS A 71 -10.11 -7.41 4.08
N SER A 72 -10.39 -8.07 5.20
CA SER A 72 -11.74 -8.11 5.73
C SER A 72 -12.18 -6.72 6.23
N ASP A 73 -11.29 -6.03 6.96
CA ASP A 73 -11.61 -4.73 7.53
C ASP A 73 -11.53 -3.59 6.52
N PHE A 74 -10.66 -3.71 5.53
CA PHE A 74 -10.41 -2.67 4.54
C PHE A 74 -10.38 -3.29 3.15
N PRO A 75 -11.55 -3.66 2.61
CA PRO A 75 -11.60 -4.45 1.36
C PRO A 75 -10.98 -3.76 0.15
N ASP A 76 -10.95 -2.45 0.13
CA ASP A 76 -10.40 -1.73 -1.02
C ASP A 76 -8.91 -1.41 -0.88
N MET A 77 -8.33 -1.69 0.28
CA MET A 77 -6.91 -1.39 0.48
C MET A 77 -6.05 -2.30 -0.38
N GLN A 78 -5.09 -1.71 -1.07
CA GLN A 78 -4.18 -2.48 -1.91
C GLN A 78 -3.01 -2.97 -1.07
N ILE A 79 -2.63 -4.22 -1.24
CA ILE A 79 -1.56 -4.82 -0.46
C ILE A 79 -0.51 -5.40 -1.38
N SER A 80 0.73 -4.97 -1.23
CA SER A 80 1.88 -5.61 -1.87
C SER A 80 2.76 -6.22 -0.80
N ILE A 81 3.22 -7.44 -1.04
CA ILE A 81 3.96 -8.21 -0.07
C ILE A 81 5.44 -8.16 -0.41
N LEU A 82 6.27 -7.92 0.60
CA LEU A 82 7.72 -8.04 0.50
C LEU A 82 8.08 -9.40 1.08
N THR A 83 8.76 -10.24 0.33
CA THR A 83 8.98 -11.61 0.75
C THR A 83 10.34 -12.10 0.34
N GLY A 84 10.92 -13.01 1.14
CA GLY A 84 12.12 -13.72 0.75
C GLY A 84 11.78 -14.81 -0.26
N PHE A 85 12.76 -15.20 -1.06
CA PHE A 85 12.48 -16.13 -2.13
C PHE A 85 12.03 -17.50 -1.65
N ARG A 86 12.23 -17.80 -0.37
CA ARG A 86 11.83 -19.11 0.14
C ARG A 86 10.39 -19.17 0.62
N ASP A 87 9.67 -18.08 0.53
CA ASP A 87 8.33 -18.04 1.08
C ASP A 87 7.27 -18.33 0.02
N PHE A 88 7.55 -19.30 -0.85
CA PHE A 88 6.68 -19.60 -1.99
C PHE A 88 5.27 -20.02 -1.56
N ASP A 89 5.17 -20.82 -0.51
CA ASP A 89 3.85 -21.27 -0.04
C ASP A 89 3.02 -20.10 0.46
N TYR A 90 3.66 -19.14 1.12
CA TYR A 90 2.98 -17.93 1.54
C TYR A 90 2.48 -17.15 0.33
N CYS A 91 3.26 -17.11 -0.74
CA CYS A 91 2.85 -16.38 -1.93
C CYS A 91 1.56 -16.92 -2.53
N GLN A 92 1.42 -18.24 -2.59
CA GLN A 92 0.21 -18.83 -3.14
C GLN A 92 -1.01 -18.49 -2.30
N GLU A 93 -0.88 -18.57 -0.99
CA GLU A 93 -1.99 -18.26 -0.12
C GLU A 93 -2.35 -16.78 -0.16
N ALA A 94 -1.34 -15.91 -0.26
CA ALA A 94 -1.58 -14.48 -0.31
C ALA A 94 -2.31 -14.09 -1.60
N ILE A 95 -2.02 -14.79 -2.70
CA ILE A 95 -2.77 -14.55 -3.95
C ILE A 95 -4.24 -14.83 -3.73
N ARG A 96 -4.57 -15.90 -3.03
CA ARG A 96 -5.97 -16.21 -2.74
C ARG A 96 -6.62 -15.15 -1.88
N LEU A 97 -5.83 -14.52 -1.01
CA LEU A 97 -6.36 -13.47 -0.13
C LEU A 97 -6.51 -12.14 -0.85
N GLY A 98 -6.05 -12.04 -2.09
CA GLY A 98 -6.29 -10.84 -2.87
C GLY A 98 -5.22 -9.78 -2.79
N VAL A 99 -3.97 -10.17 -2.50
CA VAL A 99 -2.88 -9.19 -2.54
C VAL A 99 -2.61 -8.77 -3.98
N THR A 100 -2.13 -7.56 -4.14
CA THR A 100 -1.93 -7.00 -5.47
C THR A 100 -0.65 -7.50 -6.11
N ARG A 101 0.44 -7.53 -5.36
CA ARG A 101 1.74 -7.91 -5.90
C ARG A 101 2.61 -8.57 -4.86
N PHE A 102 3.56 -9.40 -5.34
CA PHE A 102 4.64 -9.91 -4.52
C PHE A 102 5.93 -9.32 -5.00
N LEU A 103 6.79 -8.92 -4.08
CA LEU A 103 8.09 -8.37 -4.41
C LEU A 103 9.14 -9.14 -3.64
N LEU A 104 10.08 -9.75 -4.35
CA LEU A 104 11.15 -10.49 -3.70
C LEU A 104 12.18 -9.53 -3.15
N LYS A 105 12.63 -9.79 -1.95
CA LYS A 105 13.71 -9.01 -1.35
C LYS A 105 15.07 -9.50 -1.86
N PRO A 106 15.98 -8.59 -2.14
CA PRO A 106 15.84 -7.14 -2.13
C PRO A 106 15.06 -6.68 -3.35
N SER A 107 14.08 -5.81 -3.13
CA SER A 107 13.22 -5.38 -4.23
C SER A 107 13.90 -4.32 -5.05
N LYS A 108 13.76 -4.43 -6.36
CA LYS A 108 14.31 -3.42 -7.27
C LYS A 108 13.36 -2.25 -7.39
N LEU A 109 13.92 -1.09 -7.64
CA LEU A 109 13.09 0.12 -7.77
C LEU A 109 12.03 -0.04 -8.83
N GLU A 110 12.38 -0.62 -9.98
CA GLU A 110 11.41 -0.80 -11.06
C GLU A 110 10.25 -1.67 -10.63
N GLU A 111 10.53 -2.68 -9.82
CA GLU A 111 9.47 -3.57 -9.34
C GLU A 111 8.57 -2.86 -8.35
N LEU A 112 9.15 -2.02 -7.49
CA LEU A 112 8.37 -1.23 -6.55
C LEU A 112 7.49 -0.23 -7.29
N GLU A 113 8.04 0.41 -8.31
CA GLU A 113 7.26 1.37 -9.09
C GLU A 113 6.15 0.68 -9.88
N GLU A 114 6.43 -0.51 -10.41
CA GLU A 114 5.40 -1.25 -11.14
C GLU A 114 4.26 -1.65 -10.21
N ALA A 115 4.60 -2.12 -9.01
CA ALA A 115 3.57 -2.46 -8.03
C ALA A 115 2.74 -1.23 -7.68
N LEU A 116 3.39 -0.10 -7.48
CA LEU A 116 2.71 1.13 -7.15
C LEU A 116 1.77 1.56 -8.26
N SER A 117 2.21 1.43 -9.50
CA SER A 117 1.39 1.77 -10.65
C SER A 117 0.12 0.90 -10.71
N VAL A 118 0.27 -0.40 -10.46
CA VAL A 118 -0.89 -1.30 -10.47
C VAL A 118 -1.83 -0.98 -9.32
N MET A 119 -1.29 -0.72 -8.13
CA MET A 119 -2.10 -0.41 -6.97
C MET A 119 -2.91 0.87 -7.17
N THR A 120 -2.28 1.92 -7.69
CA THR A 120 -2.99 3.17 -7.94
C THR A 120 -4.02 2.99 -9.05
N SER A 121 -3.71 2.21 -10.07
CA SER A 121 -4.67 1.92 -11.13
C SER A 121 -5.90 1.20 -10.59
N ASN A 122 -5.69 0.23 -9.70
CA ASN A 122 -6.81 -0.49 -9.09
C ASN A 122 -7.69 0.45 -8.26
N LEU A 123 -7.09 1.36 -7.53
CA LEU A 123 -7.86 2.31 -6.73
C LEU A 123 -8.67 3.23 -7.63
N LYS A 124 -8.09 3.68 -8.72
CA LYS A 124 -8.82 4.55 -9.65
C LYS A 124 -9.97 3.81 -10.31
N GLU A 125 -9.78 2.55 -10.64
CA GLU A 125 -10.86 1.76 -11.24
C GLU A 125 -12.03 1.57 -10.29
N ARG A 126 -11.76 1.58 -8.99
CA ARG A 126 -12.81 1.45 -7.99
C ARG A 126 -13.39 2.80 -7.60
N ASN A 127 -13.03 3.85 -8.31
CA ASN A 127 -13.48 5.21 -8.05
C ASN A 127 -13.03 5.74 -6.70
N ILE A 128 -11.89 5.24 -6.21
CA ILE A 128 -11.28 5.77 -5.01
C ILE A 128 -10.23 6.76 -5.46
N LEU A 129 -10.48 8.03 -5.19
CA LEU A 129 -9.58 9.08 -5.65
C LEU A 129 -8.61 9.47 -4.55
N PRO A 130 -7.40 9.93 -4.91
CA PRO A 130 -6.45 10.35 -3.89
C PRO A 130 -6.95 11.59 -3.17
N GLU A 131 -6.77 11.60 -1.85
CA GLU A 131 -7.10 12.78 -1.09
C GLU A 131 -6.15 13.90 -1.40
N ASP A 132 -6.68 15.09 -1.54
CA ASP A 132 -5.85 16.20 -1.84
C ASP A 132 -6.20 17.28 -0.87
N SER A 133 -5.58 17.20 0.28
CA SER A 133 -6.00 18.03 1.37
C SER A 133 -5.71 19.47 1.14
N GLU A 134 -4.74 19.80 0.32
CA GLU A 134 -4.54 21.07 0.20
C GLU A 134 -5.27 21.62 -0.82
N HIS A 135 -5.66 21.28 -1.56
CA HIS A 135 -6.22 21.96 -2.38
C HIS A 135 -7.51 21.91 -2.42
N GLU A 136 -7.93 21.23 -2.03
CA GLU A 136 -9.03 21.17 -2.05
C GLU A 136 -9.60 22.23 -1.77
N GLU A 137 -9.28 22.82 -1.55
CA GLU A 137 -9.82 23.79 -1.30
C GLU A 137 -9.89 24.58 -2.35
N ASN A 138 -9.39 24.60 -3.09
CA ASN A 138 -9.43 25.39 -3.98
C ASN A 138 -10.20 25.03 -4.93
N ALA A 139 -10.17 24.43 -5.20
CA ALA A 139 -10.83 24.10 -6.04
C ALA A 139 -11.90 23.98 -5.89
N ALA A 140 -12.04 24.11 -5.51
CA ALA A 140 -12.83 23.86 -5.38
C ALA A 140 -13.58 23.78 -6.03
N GLY A 141 -13.69 23.95 -6.22
CA GLY A 141 -14.34 23.68 -6.71
C GLY A 141 -14.36 23.08 -7.61
N SER A 142 -13.97 23.06 -8.07
CA SER A 142 -13.87 22.36 -8.89
C SER A 142 -13.62 21.30 -8.86
N PHE A 143 -13.50 20.93 -8.55
CA PHE A 143 -13.33 19.84 -8.52
C PHE A 143 -14.18 19.14 -8.29
N ILE A 144 -14.71 19.54 -8.00
CA ILE A 144 -15.34 18.70 -7.75
C ILE A 144 -15.94 18.23 -8.61
N VAL A 145 -16.02 18.67 -9.35
CA VAL A 145 -16.46 18.26 -10.16
C VAL A 145 -15.70 17.56 -10.89
N ARG A 146 -14.80 17.56 -11.08
CA ARG A 146 -14.10 16.79 -11.66
C ARG A 146 -14.07 15.67 -11.29
N ASN A 147 -14.31 15.53 -10.62
CA ASN A 147 -14.30 14.41 -10.24
C ASN A 147 -15.22 13.69 -10.54
N ALA A 148 -15.86 14.17 -10.74
CA ALA A 148 -16.70 13.31 -11.01
C ALA A 148 -16.65 13.02 -12.38
N LEU A 149 -16.32 13.55 -13.07
CA LEU A 149 -16.23 13.17 -14.19
C LEU A 149 -15.14 12.69 -14.71
N LYS A 150 -14.42 12.65 -14.62
CA LYS A 150 -13.44 12.00 -14.98
C LYS A 150 -13.17 11.01 -14.61
N TYR A 151 -13.58 10.82 -14.37
CA TYR A 151 -13.27 9.83 -13.95
C TYR A 151 -13.93 9.11 -14.20
N MET A 152 -14.32 9.46 -14.64
CA MET A 152 -14.60 8.79 -14.80
C MET A 152 -14.19 8.44 -15.45
N GLU A 153 -13.85 8.78 -15.61
CA GLU A 153 -13.09 8.43 -15.83
C GLU A 153 -12.66 8.05 -15.91
#